data_7ce31c83441958116599ee70b855445b
#
_entry.id   7ce31c83441958116599ee70b855445b
#
_cell.length_a   1.000
_cell.length_b   1.000
_cell.length_c   1.000
_cell.angle_alpha   90.00
_cell.angle_beta   90.00
_cell.angle_gamma   90.00
#
_symmetry.space_group_name_H-M   'P 1'
#
loop_
_entity.id
_entity.type
_entity.pdbx_description
1 polymer ?
#
loop_
_entity_poly.entity_id
_entity_poly.type
_entity_poly.pdbx_seq_one_letter_code
_entity_poly.pdbx_strand_id
1 'polypeptide(L)'
;MSKRCTFIALSNQKGGVGKSTMTVLLASYFHYVKGKNVAVIDCDYPQFSIQALRSRDMKNVERSESLQQLLCRQYERTGKKAYPVLTSGPGKVLETADRLSGNSDILFFDLPGTVNTPGILEAIINMDYVFTPVVQDRMVMQSSLSFVATLRDFIRQYPEAPLKEILLFWNKIDGRVSREVYRHYNEIFEKIGLKTLSTVMPDLSLIHISEPTRPY
;
A
#
# COMPACT_ATOMS: atom_id res chain seq x y z
N MET A 1 -15.16 12.76 -21.34
CA MET A 1 -13.84 12.12 -21.23
C MET A 1 -13.90 11.06 -20.13
N SER A 2 -13.69 9.80 -20.48
CA SER A 2 -13.60 8.72 -19.49
C SER A 2 -12.44 9.03 -18.54
N LYS A 3 -12.70 9.05 -17.24
CA LYS A 3 -11.68 9.31 -16.22
C LYS A 3 -10.72 8.12 -16.21
N ARG A 4 -9.43 8.36 -16.49
CA ARG A 4 -8.41 7.31 -16.44
C ARG A 4 -8.30 6.75 -15.03
N CYS A 5 -8.27 5.42 -14.89
CA CYS A 5 -7.99 4.75 -13.63
C CYS A 5 -6.60 5.11 -13.12
N THR A 6 -6.47 5.42 -11.83
CA THR A 6 -5.18 5.75 -11.21
C THR A 6 -4.55 4.50 -10.63
N PHE A 7 -3.29 4.22 -10.96
CA PHE A 7 -2.53 3.08 -10.48
C PHE A 7 -1.59 3.50 -9.36
N ILE A 8 -1.74 2.91 -8.19
CA ILE A 8 -0.97 3.24 -6.98
C ILE A 8 -0.33 1.97 -6.42
N ALA A 9 1.00 1.93 -6.37
CA ALA A 9 1.71 0.83 -5.74
C ALA A 9 2.26 1.21 -4.37
N LEU A 10 2.24 0.23 -3.45
CA LEU A 10 3.05 0.25 -2.24
C LEU A 10 4.21 -0.72 -2.43
N SER A 11 5.43 -0.20 -2.39
CA SER A 11 6.62 -0.99 -2.67
C SER A 11 7.80 -0.59 -1.79
N ASN A 12 8.54 -1.58 -1.31
CA ASN A 12 9.80 -1.43 -0.58
C ASN A 12 10.50 -2.78 -0.57
N GLN A 13 11.81 -2.80 -0.72
CA GLN A 13 12.62 -4.02 -0.69
C GLN A 13 12.50 -4.80 0.63
N LYS A 14 12.23 -4.13 1.74
CA LYS A 14 12.19 -4.75 3.06
C LYS A 14 10.81 -5.32 3.38
N GLY A 15 10.79 -6.52 3.92
CA GLY A 15 9.60 -7.11 4.52
C GLY A 15 9.21 -6.43 5.85
N GLY A 16 7.96 -6.55 6.26
CA GLY A 16 7.49 -6.08 7.56
C GLY A 16 7.35 -4.56 7.74
N VAL A 17 7.62 -3.76 6.71
CA VAL A 17 7.50 -2.28 6.76
C VAL A 17 6.06 -1.76 6.65
N GLY A 18 5.08 -2.65 6.48
CA GLY A 18 3.66 -2.31 6.46
C GLY A 18 3.05 -2.06 5.08
N LYS A 19 3.66 -2.52 3.98
CA LYS A 19 3.10 -2.39 2.61
C LYS A 19 1.66 -2.87 2.52
N SER A 20 1.41 -4.15 2.74
CA SER A 20 0.09 -4.77 2.63
C SER A 20 -0.94 -4.15 3.57
N THR A 21 -0.55 -3.81 4.80
CA THR A 21 -1.41 -3.11 5.76
C THR A 21 -1.84 -1.75 5.23
N MET A 22 -0.91 -0.95 4.72
CA MET A 22 -1.22 0.37 4.16
C MET A 22 -2.03 0.27 2.87
N THR A 23 -1.77 -0.74 2.03
CA THR A 23 -2.59 -1.01 0.84
C THR A 23 -4.06 -1.22 1.23
N VAL A 24 -4.34 -2.08 2.22
CA VAL A 24 -5.70 -2.34 2.69
C VAL A 24 -6.34 -1.11 3.32
N LEU A 25 -5.60 -0.36 4.15
CA LEU A 25 -6.11 0.86 4.80
C LEU A 25 -6.48 1.94 3.78
N LEU A 26 -5.60 2.21 2.81
CA LEU A 26 -5.84 3.20 1.77
C LEU A 26 -6.99 2.77 0.84
N ALA A 27 -7.00 1.50 0.41
CA ALA A 27 -8.07 0.96 -0.41
C ALA A 27 -9.43 1.10 0.29
N SER A 28 -9.50 0.73 1.57
CA SER A 28 -10.72 0.85 2.38
C SER A 28 -11.15 2.31 2.56
N TYR A 29 -10.22 3.22 2.84
CA TYR A 29 -10.50 4.64 2.98
C TYR A 29 -11.06 5.25 1.69
N PHE A 30 -10.40 5.01 0.56
CA PHE A 30 -10.88 5.54 -0.71
C PHE A 30 -12.22 4.92 -1.12
N HIS A 31 -12.41 3.63 -0.86
CA HIS A 31 -13.64 2.94 -1.23
C HIS A 31 -14.83 3.35 -0.37
N TYR A 32 -14.71 3.26 0.96
CA TYR A 32 -15.85 3.43 1.87
C TYR A 32 -16.02 4.87 2.36
N VAL A 33 -14.93 5.67 2.45
CA VAL A 33 -15.01 7.04 2.95
C VAL A 33 -15.07 8.05 1.81
N LYS A 34 -14.22 7.86 0.77
CA LYS A 34 -14.20 8.77 -0.39
C LYS A 34 -15.14 8.37 -1.52
N GLY A 35 -15.87 7.25 -1.37
CA GLY A 35 -16.85 6.79 -2.33
C GLY A 35 -16.29 6.34 -3.70
N LYS A 36 -14.98 6.11 -3.83
CA LYS A 36 -14.34 5.70 -5.08
C LYS A 36 -14.58 4.23 -5.38
N ASN A 37 -14.57 3.87 -6.66
CA ASN A 37 -14.50 2.47 -7.05
C ASN A 37 -13.04 2.03 -7.02
N VAL A 38 -12.73 1.13 -6.10
CA VAL A 38 -11.37 0.66 -5.83
C VAL A 38 -11.27 -0.83 -6.08
N ALA A 39 -10.13 -1.29 -6.58
CA ALA A 39 -9.74 -2.69 -6.51
C ALA A 39 -8.30 -2.82 -6.03
N VAL A 40 -7.93 -4.00 -5.53
CA VAL A 40 -6.58 -4.32 -5.06
C VAL A 40 -6.04 -5.49 -5.85
N ILE A 41 -4.79 -5.40 -6.28
CA ILE A 41 -4.04 -6.49 -6.90
C ILE A 41 -2.91 -6.88 -5.94
N ASP A 42 -3.03 -8.07 -5.38
CA ASP A 42 -2.03 -8.66 -4.48
C ASP A 42 -0.99 -9.38 -5.35
N CYS A 43 0.19 -8.79 -5.44
CA CYS A 43 1.30 -9.27 -6.27
C CYS A 43 2.42 -9.93 -5.44
N ASP A 44 2.25 -10.05 -4.11
CA ASP A 44 3.28 -10.62 -3.22
C ASP A 44 3.31 -12.16 -3.30
N TYR A 45 3.58 -12.65 -4.50
CA TYR A 45 3.71 -14.09 -4.79
C TYR A 45 4.93 -14.70 -4.06
N PRO A 46 4.81 -15.88 -3.46
CA PRO A 46 3.63 -16.75 -3.38
C PRO A 46 2.76 -16.52 -2.15
N GLN A 47 3.03 -15.49 -1.33
CA GLN A 47 2.42 -15.30 -0.01
C GLN A 47 0.98 -14.80 -0.10
N PHE A 48 0.68 -13.91 -1.05
CA PHE A 48 -0.64 -13.29 -1.25
C PHE A 48 -1.31 -12.87 0.07
N SER A 49 -0.61 -12.03 0.82
CA SER A 49 -0.97 -11.65 2.19
C SER A 49 -2.34 -10.98 2.31
N ILE A 50 -2.72 -10.14 1.34
CA ILE A 50 -4.01 -9.44 1.35
C ILE A 50 -5.14 -10.41 1.02
N GLN A 51 -4.94 -11.30 0.06
CA GLN A 51 -5.94 -12.33 -0.27
C GLN A 51 -6.16 -13.30 0.90
N ALA A 52 -5.09 -13.72 1.57
CA ALA A 52 -5.18 -14.56 2.76
C ALA A 52 -5.94 -13.86 3.90
N LEU A 53 -5.65 -12.57 4.14
CA LEU A 53 -6.36 -11.73 5.10
C LEU A 53 -7.87 -11.68 4.76
N ARG A 54 -8.22 -11.36 3.52
CA ARG A 54 -9.61 -11.30 3.05
C ARG A 54 -10.34 -12.62 3.27
N SER A 55 -9.70 -13.74 2.94
CA SER A 55 -10.28 -15.07 3.12
C SER A 55 -10.53 -15.42 4.59
N ARG A 56 -9.60 -15.04 5.47
CA ARG A 56 -9.75 -15.18 6.93
C ARG A 56 -10.91 -14.34 7.45
N ASP A 57 -10.98 -13.07 7.04
CA ASP A 57 -12.02 -12.15 7.52
C ASP A 57 -13.42 -12.60 7.07
N MET A 58 -13.57 -13.10 5.85
CA MET A 58 -14.83 -13.68 5.39
C MET A 58 -15.27 -14.87 6.24
N LYS A 59 -14.36 -15.80 6.57
CA LYS A 59 -14.66 -16.92 7.47
C LYS A 59 -15.05 -16.44 8.88
N ASN A 60 -14.47 -15.37 9.38
CA ASN A 60 -14.83 -14.79 10.67
C ASN A 60 -16.23 -14.17 10.62
N VAL A 61 -16.57 -13.47 9.54
CA VAL A 61 -17.93 -12.92 9.33
C VAL A 61 -18.97 -14.04 9.28
N GLU A 62 -18.71 -15.14 8.57
CA GLU A 62 -19.62 -16.29 8.50
C GLU A 62 -19.94 -16.89 9.87
N ARG A 63 -19.01 -16.78 10.83
CA ARG A 63 -19.11 -17.38 12.16
C ARG A 63 -19.59 -16.43 13.26
N SER A 64 -19.76 -15.15 12.97
CA SER A 64 -20.04 -14.11 13.96
C SER A 64 -21.19 -13.21 13.54
N GLU A 65 -22.34 -13.31 14.23
CA GLU A 65 -23.48 -12.43 14.01
C GLU A 65 -23.15 -10.96 14.20
N SER A 66 -22.30 -10.63 15.18
CA SER A 66 -21.88 -9.26 15.42
C SER A 66 -21.08 -8.68 14.22
N LEU A 67 -20.22 -9.48 13.60
CA LEU A 67 -19.48 -9.05 12.41
C LEU A 67 -20.40 -8.95 11.18
N GLN A 68 -21.39 -9.84 11.05
CA GLN A 68 -22.42 -9.74 10.00
C GLN A 68 -23.23 -8.45 10.14
N GLN A 69 -23.68 -8.12 11.36
CA GLN A 69 -24.38 -6.87 11.63
C GLN A 69 -23.52 -5.63 11.32
N LEU A 70 -22.22 -5.65 11.66
CA LEU A 70 -21.31 -4.57 11.32
C LEU A 70 -21.17 -4.40 9.81
N LEU A 71 -21.08 -5.50 9.07
CA LEU A 71 -21.01 -5.49 7.60
C LEU A 71 -22.30 -4.93 6.97
N CYS A 72 -23.47 -5.33 7.49
CA CYS A 72 -24.76 -4.78 7.06
C CYS A 72 -24.85 -3.26 7.31
N ARG A 73 -24.49 -2.80 8.51
CA ARG A 73 -24.45 -1.36 8.84
C ARG A 73 -23.48 -0.59 7.95
N GLN A 74 -22.31 -1.18 7.64
CA GLN A 74 -21.38 -0.55 6.70
C GLN A 74 -21.99 -0.42 5.31
N TYR A 75 -22.67 -1.46 4.81
CA TYR A 75 -23.35 -1.41 3.53
C TYR A 75 -24.50 -0.38 3.53
N GLU A 76 -25.35 -0.36 4.54
CA GLU A 76 -26.43 0.62 4.69
C GLU A 76 -25.89 2.07 4.67
N ARG A 77 -24.77 2.31 5.35
CA ARG A 77 -24.16 3.65 5.43
C ARG A 77 -23.47 4.08 4.14
N THR A 78 -22.87 3.15 3.40
CA THR A 78 -21.99 3.49 2.27
C THR A 78 -22.59 3.15 0.91
N GLY A 79 -23.59 2.27 0.84
CA GLY A 79 -24.11 1.68 -0.39
C GLY A 79 -23.10 0.80 -1.13
N LYS A 80 -21.96 0.50 -0.51
CA LYS A 80 -20.84 -0.19 -1.17
C LYS A 80 -20.61 -1.60 -0.65
N LYS A 81 -20.54 -2.55 -1.58
CA LYS A 81 -20.04 -3.91 -1.31
C LYS A 81 -18.53 -3.87 -1.11
N ALA A 82 -17.95 -4.98 -0.66
CA ALA A 82 -16.49 -5.08 -0.55
C ALA A 82 -15.82 -4.91 -1.92
N TYR A 83 -14.74 -4.13 -1.95
CA TYR A 83 -13.94 -3.97 -3.17
C TYR A 83 -13.25 -5.30 -3.55
N PRO A 84 -13.06 -5.58 -4.85
CA PRO A 84 -12.40 -6.79 -5.29
C PRO A 84 -10.90 -6.80 -4.90
N VAL A 85 -10.42 -7.99 -4.53
CA VAL A 85 -9.01 -8.29 -4.33
C VAL A 85 -8.66 -9.45 -5.26
N LEU A 86 -7.75 -9.22 -6.19
CA LEU A 86 -7.26 -10.25 -7.11
C LEU A 86 -5.78 -10.52 -6.83
N THR A 87 -5.36 -11.75 -7.06
CA THR A 87 -3.95 -12.12 -7.02
C THR A 87 -3.33 -12.04 -8.42
N SER A 88 -2.05 -11.69 -8.50
CA SER A 88 -1.31 -11.71 -9.76
C SER A 88 0.12 -12.18 -9.55
N GLY A 89 0.58 -13.06 -10.43
CA GLY A 89 2.01 -13.37 -10.54
C GLY A 89 2.78 -12.22 -11.19
N PRO A 90 4.11 -12.16 -10.99
CA PRO A 90 4.95 -11.01 -11.41
C PRO A 90 4.80 -10.62 -12.90
N GLY A 91 4.72 -11.59 -13.80
CA GLY A 91 4.60 -11.33 -15.25
C GLY A 91 3.19 -11.01 -15.74
N LYS A 92 2.17 -10.97 -14.87
CA LYS A 92 0.76 -10.77 -15.25
C LYS A 92 0.10 -9.56 -14.58
N VAL A 93 0.89 -8.73 -13.92
CA VAL A 93 0.37 -7.60 -13.13
C VAL A 93 -0.42 -6.63 -14.00
N LEU A 94 0.13 -6.22 -15.15
CA LEU A 94 -0.51 -5.27 -16.06
C LEU A 94 -1.74 -5.87 -16.75
N GLU A 95 -1.68 -7.14 -17.18
CA GLU A 95 -2.85 -7.85 -17.72
C GLU A 95 -4.01 -7.90 -16.70
N THR A 96 -3.69 -8.13 -15.43
CA THR A 96 -4.69 -8.13 -14.36
C THR A 96 -5.25 -6.73 -14.11
N ALA A 97 -4.40 -5.70 -14.20
CA ALA A 97 -4.80 -4.31 -14.08
C ALA A 97 -5.77 -3.89 -15.21
N ASP A 98 -5.49 -4.26 -16.44
CA ASP A 98 -6.34 -3.92 -17.59
C ASP A 98 -7.76 -4.45 -17.43
N ARG A 99 -7.92 -5.66 -16.91
CA ARG A 99 -9.25 -6.24 -16.64
C ARG A 99 -10.08 -5.48 -15.61
N LEU A 100 -9.43 -4.76 -14.69
CA LEU A 100 -10.08 -4.03 -13.60
C LEU A 100 -10.21 -2.53 -13.86
N SER A 101 -9.36 -1.97 -14.70
CA SER A 101 -9.22 -0.52 -14.91
C SER A 101 -10.49 0.13 -15.44
N GLY A 102 -11.26 -0.56 -16.27
CA GLY A 102 -12.51 -0.05 -16.85
C GLY A 102 -13.62 0.21 -15.83
N ASN A 103 -13.59 -0.45 -14.67
CA ASN A 103 -14.60 -0.36 -13.62
C ASN A 103 -14.07 0.25 -12.31
N SER A 104 -12.83 0.74 -12.30
CA SER A 104 -12.19 1.28 -11.11
C SER A 104 -11.71 2.71 -11.30
N ASP A 105 -11.88 3.55 -10.28
CA ASP A 105 -11.24 4.87 -10.22
C ASP A 105 -9.77 4.74 -9.80
N ILE A 106 -9.47 3.77 -8.92
CA ILE A 106 -8.14 3.55 -8.36
C ILE A 106 -7.87 2.05 -8.25
N LEU A 107 -6.71 1.62 -8.72
CA LEU A 107 -6.14 0.30 -8.46
C LEU A 107 -4.97 0.43 -7.50
N PHE A 108 -5.02 -0.32 -6.40
CA PHE A 108 -3.88 -0.47 -5.49
C PHE A 108 -3.13 -1.76 -5.77
N PHE A 109 -1.81 -1.68 -5.77
CA PHE A 109 -0.92 -2.81 -6.01
C PHE A 109 -0.05 -3.05 -4.78
N ASP A 110 -0.14 -4.24 -4.20
CA ASP A 110 0.77 -4.70 -3.15
C ASP A 110 1.91 -5.47 -3.80
N LEU A 111 3.01 -4.77 -4.07
CA LEU A 111 4.14 -5.34 -4.80
C LEU A 111 5.13 -6.05 -3.85
N PRO A 112 5.76 -7.15 -4.30
CA PRO A 112 6.78 -7.83 -3.53
C PRO A 112 7.99 -6.95 -3.25
N GLY A 113 8.78 -7.31 -2.23
CA GLY A 113 9.99 -6.59 -1.85
C GLY A 113 11.14 -6.67 -2.86
N THR A 114 11.08 -7.55 -3.83
CA THR A 114 12.16 -7.76 -4.80
C THR A 114 11.85 -7.11 -6.14
N VAL A 115 12.58 -6.06 -6.50
CA VAL A 115 12.50 -5.45 -7.84
C VAL A 115 13.21 -6.26 -8.92
N ASN A 116 14.09 -7.18 -8.53
CA ASN A 116 14.84 -8.02 -9.46
C ASN A 116 14.00 -9.14 -10.09
N THR A 117 12.74 -9.29 -9.68
CA THR A 117 11.83 -10.25 -10.31
C THR A 117 11.36 -9.70 -11.65
N PRO A 118 11.56 -10.41 -12.76
CA PRO A 118 11.06 -10.00 -14.06
C PRO A 118 9.56 -9.68 -14.01
N GLY A 119 9.16 -8.58 -14.65
CA GLY A 119 7.77 -8.08 -14.67
C GLY A 119 7.39 -7.17 -13.48
N ILE A 120 8.08 -7.24 -12.34
CA ILE A 120 7.79 -6.33 -11.21
C ILE A 120 8.29 -4.91 -11.53
N LEU A 121 9.47 -4.77 -12.08
CA LEU A 121 10.02 -3.48 -12.46
C LEU A 121 9.17 -2.83 -13.57
N GLU A 122 8.75 -3.62 -14.55
CA GLU A 122 7.81 -3.19 -15.57
C GLU A 122 6.48 -2.74 -14.98
N ALA A 123 5.94 -3.48 -14.01
CA ALA A 123 4.73 -3.07 -13.30
C ALA A 123 4.94 -1.71 -12.60
N ILE A 124 6.06 -1.53 -11.88
CA ILE A 124 6.34 -0.30 -11.12
C ILE A 124 6.38 0.94 -12.04
N ILE A 125 7.05 0.89 -13.18
CA ILE A 125 7.13 2.03 -14.10
C ILE A 125 5.79 2.40 -14.75
N ASN A 126 4.86 1.46 -14.78
CA ASN A 126 3.49 1.68 -15.27
C ASN A 126 2.50 2.16 -14.18
N MET A 127 2.96 2.38 -12.95
CA MET A 127 2.14 3.03 -11.92
C MET A 127 2.08 4.54 -12.14
N ASP A 128 1.03 5.19 -11.63
CA ASP A 128 1.00 6.66 -11.52
C ASP A 128 1.80 7.14 -10.32
N TYR A 129 1.71 6.41 -9.19
CA TYR A 129 2.40 6.74 -7.94
C TYR A 129 2.94 5.49 -7.26
N VAL A 130 4.11 5.61 -6.68
CA VAL A 130 4.70 4.58 -5.82
C VAL A 130 4.91 5.15 -4.43
N PHE A 131 4.28 4.56 -3.42
CA PHE A 131 4.48 4.91 -2.02
C PHE A 131 5.45 3.92 -1.38
N THR A 132 6.49 4.46 -0.77
CA THR A 132 7.54 3.66 -0.10
C THR A 132 7.49 3.92 1.40
N PRO A 133 6.95 2.99 2.22
CA PRO A 133 6.99 3.12 3.67
C PRO A 133 8.43 3.01 4.18
N VAL A 134 8.85 3.94 5.01
CA VAL A 134 10.12 3.91 5.73
C VAL A 134 9.87 3.80 7.23
N VAL A 135 10.71 3.06 7.93
CA VAL A 135 10.64 2.90 9.38
C VAL A 135 11.96 3.31 10.00
N GLN A 136 11.95 3.67 11.28
CA GLN A 136 13.13 4.12 11.99
C GLN A 136 14.04 2.93 12.39
N ASP A 137 14.50 2.22 11.38
CA ASP A 137 15.52 1.19 11.49
C ASP A 137 16.60 1.48 10.46
N ARG A 138 17.85 1.56 10.90
CA ARG A 138 18.99 1.93 10.04
C ARG A 138 19.15 1.02 8.82
N MET A 139 18.95 -0.28 9.01
CA MET A 139 19.10 -1.25 7.91
C MET A 139 17.91 -1.15 6.94
N VAL A 140 16.71 -0.93 7.46
CA VAL A 140 15.50 -0.73 6.63
C VAL A 140 15.63 0.56 5.84
N MET A 141 16.10 1.63 6.46
CA MET A 141 16.31 2.91 5.78
C MET A 141 17.32 2.80 4.65
N GLN A 142 18.48 2.20 4.92
CA GLN A 142 19.51 2.02 3.88
C GLN A 142 18.95 1.20 2.70
N SER A 143 18.24 0.13 2.97
CA SER A 143 17.59 -0.70 1.96
C SER A 143 16.51 0.06 1.17
N SER A 144 15.70 0.88 1.86
CA SER A 144 14.65 1.69 1.23
C SER A 144 15.24 2.78 0.33
N LEU A 145 16.32 3.44 0.76
CA LEU A 145 17.03 4.44 -0.05
C LEU A 145 17.66 3.83 -1.28
N SER A 146 18.32 2.68 -1.12
CA SER A 146 18.89 1.93 -2.26
C SER A 146 17.81 1.55 -3.27
N PHE A 147 16.67 1.08 -2.79
CA PHE A 147 15.51 0.74 -3.62
C PHE A 147 15.01 1.95 -4.43
N VAL A 148 14.77 3.08 -3.76
CA VAL A 148 14.26 4.29 -4.43
C VAL A 148 15.29 4.86 -5.40
N ALA A 149 16.59 4.83 -5.05
CA ALA A 149 17.65 5.24 -5.97
C ALA A 149 17.66 4.38 -7.23
N THR A 150 17.59 3.05 -7.08
CA THR A 150 17.52 2.11 -8.22
C THR A 150 16.30 2.39 -9.10
N LEU A 151 15.13 2.61 -8.51
CA LEU A 151 13.92 2.94 -9.28
C LEU A 151 14.07 4.26 -10.02
N ARG A 152 14.61 5.29 -9.39
CA ARG A 152 14.82 6.59 -10.01
C ARG A 152 15.77 6.51 -11.21
N ASP A 153 16.87 5.78 -11.04
CA ASP A 153 17.84 5.61 -12.13
C ASP A 153 17.23 4.81 -13.28
N PHE A 154 16.40 3.83 -12.97
CA PHE A 154 15.66 3.06 -13.97
C PHE A 154 14.62 3.92 -14.72
N ILE A 155 13.84 4.75 -14.00
CA ILE A 155 12.84 5.64 -14.61
C ILE A 155 13.48 6.63 -15.59
N ARG A 156 14.70 7.13 -15.28
CA ARG A 156 15.44 8.02 -16.18
C ARG A 156 15.72 7.40 -17.55
N GLN A 157 15.75 6.07 -17.64
CA GLN A 157 15.95 5.34 -18.90
C GLN A 157 14.63 5.17 -19.67
N TYR A 158 13.49 5.44 -19.03
CA TYR A 158 12.15 5.30 -19.61
C TYR A 158 11.33 6.60 -19.44
N PRO A 159 11.69 7.68 -20.14
CA PRO A 159 11.04 8.99 -19.95
C PRO A 159 9.55 8.99 -20.31
N GLU A 160 9.10 8.04 -21.14
CA GLU A 160 7.69 7.86 -21.51
C GLU A 160 6.87 7.09 -20.46
N ALA A 161 7.50 6.60 -19.39
CA ALA A 161 6.78 5.88 -18.34
C ALA A 161 5.74 6.78 -17.65
N PRO A 162 4.53 6.26 -17.36
CA PRO A 162 3.46 7.04 -16.74
C PRO A 162 3.72 7.42 -15.28
N LEU A 163 4.78 6.89 -14.67
CA LEU A 163 5.10 7.11 -13.26
C LEU A 163 5.40 8.58 -12.98
N LYS A 164 4.54 9.21 -12.19
CA LYS A 164 4.62 10.63 -11.85
C LYS A 164 5.56 10.88 -10.68
N GLU A 165 5.42 10.10 -9.61
CA GLU A 165 6.20 10.32 -8.40
C GLU A 165 6.42 9.03 -7.60
N ILE A 166 7.57 8.99 -6.92
CA ILE A 166 7.88 8.06 -5.83
C ILE A 166 7.88 8.89 -4.55
N LEU A 167 7.03 8.50 -3.60
CA LEU A 167 6.79 9.23 -2.36
C LEU A 167 7.16 8.37 -1.15
N LEU A 168 8.08 8.84 -0.34
CA LEU A 168 8.39 8.22 0.94
C LEU A 168 7.39 8.67 2.00
N PHE A 169 7.08 7.82 2.95
CA PHE A 169 6.33 8.19 4.15
C PHE A 169 6.81 7.41 5.37
N TRP A 170 6.82 8.08 6.51
CA TRP A 170 7.18 7.45 7.78
C TRP A 170 6.07 6.56 8.27
N ASN A 171 6.39 5.29 8.51
CA ASN A 171 5.48 4.30 9.09
C ASN A 171 6.06 3.75 10.40
N LYS A 172 5.19 3.26 11.27
CA LYS A 172 5.54 2.72 12.59
C LYS A 172 6.37 3.72 13.43
N ILE A 173 5.93 4.98 13.44
CA ILE A 173 6.59 6.00 14.25
C ILE A 173 6.39 5.68 15.73
N ASP A 174 7.50 5.54 16.45
CA ASP A 174 7.49 5.48 17.90
C ASP A 174 7.44 6.91 18.47
N GLY A 175 6.37 7.24 19.18
CA GLY A 175 6.19 8.56 19.80
C GLY A 175 7.23 8.92 20.88
N ARG A 176 8.03 7.96 21.33
CA ARG A 176 9.14 8.16 22.28
C ARG A 176 10.41 8.68 21.63
N VAL A 177 10.51 8.55 20.32
CA VAL A 177 11.68 9.00 19.56
C VAL A 177 11.59 10.49 19.26
N SER A 178 12.73 11.19 19.41
CA SER A 178 12.82 12.62 19.11
C SER A 178 12.41 12.93 17.67
N ARG A 179 11.56 13.94 17.49
CA ARG A 179 11.18 14.44 16.16
C ARG A 179 12.35 14.96 15.34
N GLU A 180 13.46 15.33 16.01
CA GLU A 180 14.68 15.79 15.34
C GLU A 180 15.32 14.72 14.46
N VAL A 181 15.23 13.45 14.88
CA VAL A 181 15.75 12.32 14.09
C VAL A 181 15.02 12.25 12.74
N TYR A 182 13.70 12.33 12.75
CA TYR A 182 12.90 12.30 11.51
C TYR A 182 13.15 13.53 10.64
N ARG A 183 13.29 14.73 11.25
CA ARG A 183 13.64 15.96 10.53
C ARG A 183 14.98 15.83 9.84
N HIS A 184 16.02 15.35 10.54
CA HIS A 184 17.34 15.15 9.99
C HIS A 184 17.34 14.21 8.77
N TYR A 185 16.60 13.09 8.86
CA TYR A 185 16.48 12.19 7.72
C TYR A 185 15.69 12.79 6.56
N ASN A 186 14.64 13.56 6.82
CA ASN A 186 13.91 14.27 5.77
C ASN A 186 14.80 15.26 5.01
N GLU A 187 15.68 15.98 5.72
CA GLU A 187 16.67 16.87 5.10
C GLU A 187 17.65 16.09 4.20
N ILE A 188 18.07 14.90 4.62
CA ILE A 188 18.92 14.01 3.79
C ILE A 188 18.14 13.55 2.55
N PHE A 189 16.89 13.12 2.71
CA PHE A 189 16.05 12.68 1.60
C PHE A 189 15.86 13.80 0.57
N GLU A 190 15.55 15.01 1.03
CA GLU A 190 15.42 16.17 0.17
C GLU A 190 16.71 16.52 -0.60
N LYS A 191 17.87 16.49 0.08
CA LYS A 191 19.18 16.73 -0.55
C LYS A 191 19.50 15.74 -1.67
N ILE A 192 19.02 14.50 -1.58
CA ILE A 192 19.19 13.49 -2.64
C ILE A 192 17.99 13.45 -3.61
N GLY A 193 17.09 14.44 -3.54
CA GLY A 193 15.97 14.61 -4.46
C GLY A 193 14.81 13.64 -4.25
N LEU A 194 14.63 13.11 -3.03
CA LEU A 194 13.51 12.27 -2.67
C LEU A 194 12.40 13.08 -1.97
N LYS A 195 11.18 12.86 -2.37
CA LYS A 195 10.00 13.49 -1.76
C LYS A 195 9.47 12.64 -0.61
N THR A 196 9.30 13.27 0.55
CA THR A 196 8.68 12.64 1.72
C THR A 196 7.36 13.29 2.06
N LEU A 197 6.35 12.49 2.36
CA LEU A 197 5.08 13.03 2.85
C LEU A 197 5.25 13.63 4.25
N SER A 198 4.59 14.75 4.51
CA SER A 198 4.55 15.38 5.84
C SER A 198 3.75 14.57 6.86
N THR A 199 2.78 13.78 6.38
CA THR A 199 1.98 12.88 7.22
C THR A 199 2.78 11.64 7.58
N VAL A 200 2.69 11.25 8.84
CA VAL A 200 3.36 10.08 9.40
C VAL A 200 2.32 9.10 9.96
N MET A 201 2.66 7.81 9.97
CA MET A 201 1.84 6.76 10.54
C MET A 201 2.46 6.27 11.84
N PRO A 202 1.75 6.38 12.98
CA PRO A 202 2.24 5.87 14.26
C PRO A 202 2.34 4.33 14.24
N ASP A 203 3.10 3.79 15.18
CA ASP A 203 3.10 2.35 15.40
C ASP A 203 1.77 1.92 16.04
N LEU A 204 0.94 1.26 15.25
CA LEU A 204 -0.37 0.76 15.66
C LEU A 204 -0.28 -0.60 16.37
N SER A 205 0.87 -1.25 16.40
CA SER A 205 1.02 -2.56 17.03
C SER A 205 0.76 -2.51 18.54
N LEU A 206 1.08 -1.39 19.18
CA LEU A 206 0.82 -1.15 20.58
C LEU A 206 -0.69 -0.96 20.91
N ILE A 207 -1.47 -0.48 19.97
CA ILE A 207 -2.93 -0.29 20.13
C ILE A 207 -3.63 -1.65 20.20
N HIS A 208 -3.20 -2.62 19.42
CA HIS A 208 -3.76 -3.98 19.42
C HIS A 208 -3.38 -4.79 20.67
N ILE A 209 -2.31 -4.43 21.36
CA ILE A 209 -1.89 -5.09 22.60
C ILE A 209 -2.64 -4.52 23.83
N SER A 210 -3.06 -3.26 23.78
CA SER A 210 -3.70 -2.58 24.90
C SER A 210 -5.24 -2.72 24.94
N GLU A 211 -5.88 -3.30 23.96
CA GLU A 211 -7.35 -3.47 23.89
C GLU A 211 -7.86 -4.93 23.78
N PRO A 212 -7.33 -5.92 24.47
CA PRO A 212 -7.95 -7.25 24.40
C PRO A 212 -9.15 -7.43 25.32
N THR A 213 -9.44 -6.53 26.26
CA THR A 213 -10.36 -6.91 27.36
C THR A 213 -11.05 -5.75 28.08
N ARG A 214 -11.48 -4.70 27.45
CA ARG A 214 -12.45 -3.80 28.11
C ARG A 214 -13.84 -4.07 27.52
N PRO A 215 -14.74 -4.77 28.26
CA PRO A 215 -16.15 -4.70 27.97
C PRO A 215 -16.62 -3.28 28.27
N TYR A 216 -17.19 -2.62 27.27
CA TYR A 216 -17.99 -1.42 27.45
C TYR A 216 -19.39 -1.81 27.91
#